data_1eb6026e9472d4083bca3ce2f0a4645f
#
_entry.id   1eb6026e9472d4083bca3ce2f0a4645f
#
_cell.length_a   1.000
_cell.length_b   1.000
_cell.length_c   1.000
_cell.angle_alpha   90.00
_cell.angle_beta   90.00
_cell.angle_gamma   90.00
#
_symmetry.space_group_name_H-M   'P 1'
#
loop_
_entity.id
_entity.type
_entity.pdbx_description
1 polymer ?
#
loop_
_entity_poly.entity_id
_entity_poly.type
_entity_poly.pdbx_seq_one_letter_code
_entity_poly.pdbx_strand_id
1 'polypeptide(L)'
;SLIDVRETPIAEIVPEGVRTADGLVELDMLVLATGFDAVTGGLTQIDIRGTGGVTLKERWTEGARTYLGCATSGFPNMLFLYGPQSPSGFCNGPTCAELQGEWVVGCLKHMRENNKRRIEATAQAEEEWTQFLNAIADMTLFPRADSWYMGANVPGKPRQLLNFPGVPMYMDRCN
;
A
#
# COMPACT_ATOMS: atom_id res chain seq x y z
N SER A 1 24.10 -11.11 19.82
CA SER A 1 23.17 -12.26 19.90
C SER A 1 21.90 -11.92 19.15
N LEU A 2 21.19 -12.91 18.63
CA LEU A 2 19.87 -12.81 18.04
C LEU A 2 18.86 -13.38 19.05
N ILE A 3 17.78 -12.64 19.30
CA ILE A 3 16.69 -13.07 20.18
C ILE A 3 15.40 -13.00 19.36
N ASP A 4 14.67 -14.11 19.26
CA ASP A 4 13.34 -14.13 18.63
C ASP A 4 12.29 -13.71 19.67
N VAL A 5 11.76 -12.51 19.51
CA VAL A 5 10.77 -11.94 20.43
C VAL A 5 9.40 -12.67 20.41
N ARG A 6 9.18 -13.58 19.46
CA ARG A 6 8.00 -14.46 19.46
C ARG A 6 8.15 -15.62 20.45
N GLU A 7 9.38 -16.09 20.64
CA GLU A 7 9.72 -17.14 21.61
C GLU A 7 10.01 -16.55 22.97
N THR A 8 10.71 -15.40 22.99
CA THR A 8 11.10 -14.67 24.19
C THR A 8 10.54 -13.24 24.16
N PRO A 9 9.25 -13.05 24.50
CA PRO A 9 8.60 -11.75 24.41
C PRO A 9 9.27 -10.67 25.26
N ILE A 10 9.25 -9.43 24.76
CA ILE A 10 9.66 -8.26 25.53
C ILE A 10 8.60 -8.02 26.60
N ALA A 11 9.01 -8.05 27.87
CA ALA A 11 8.15 -7.77 29.00
C ALA A 11 8.13 -6.27 29.36
N GLU A 12 9.31 -5.63 29.31
CA GLU A 12 9.45 -4.24 29.74
C GLU A 12 10.71 -3.61 29.12
N ILE A 13 10.67 -2.28 28.90
CA ILE A 13 11.85 -1.47 28.57
C ILE A 13 12.22 -0.72 29.85
N VAL A 14 13.44 -0.91 30.31
CA VAL A 14 13.99 -0.31 31.52
C VAL A 14 15.22 0.56 31.19
N PRO A 15 15.68 1.43 32.09
CA PRO A 15 16.82 2.30 31.83
C PRO A 15 18.11 1.53 31.43
N GLU A 16 18.26 0.32 31.95
CA GLU A 16 19.44 -0.50 31.69
C GLU A 16 19.34 -1.32 30.38
N GLY A 17 18.14 -1.40 29.77
CA GLY A 17 17.95 -2.17 28.54
C GLY A 17 16.55 -2.72 28.35
N VAL A 18 16.46 -3.95 27.84
CA VAL A 18 15.18 -4.63 27.54
C VAL A 18 15.06 -5.88 28.40
N ARG A 19 13.98 -5.96 29.16
CA ARG A 19 13.64 -7.14 29.96
C ARG A 19 12.77 -8.07 29.12
N THR A 20 13.22 -9.32 29.04
CA THR A 20 12.49 -10.42 28.38
C THR A 20 12.17 -11.51 29.40
N ALA A 21 11.47 -12.57 28.97
CA ALA A 21 11.20 -13.74 29.80
C ALA A 21 12.52 -14.43 30.28
N ASP A 22 13.60 -14.34 29.51
CA ASP A 22 14.90 -14.98 29.81
C ASP A 22 15.83 -14.08 30.62
N GLY A 23 15.45 -12.84 30.91
CA GLY A 23 16.24 -11.91 31.70
C GLY A 23 16.40 -10.52 31.09
N LEU A 24 17.32 -9.75 31.65
CA LEU A 24 17.66 -8.41 31.18
C LEU A 24 18.73 -8.49 30.08
N VAL A 25 18.43 -7.84 28.95
CA VAL A 25 19.41 -7.55 27.89
C VAL A 25 19.89 -6.12 28.09
N GLU A 26 21.07 -5.94 28.63
CA GLU A 26 21.68 -4.64 28.87
C GLU A 26 22.06 -3.96 27.55
N LEU A 27 21.71 -2.70 27.39
CA LEU A 27 21.91 -1.90 26.17
C LEU A 27 22.27 -0.46 26.52
N ASP A 28 23.21 0.11 25.78
CA ASP A 28 23.50 1.55 25.80
C ASP A 28 22.56 2.33 24.87
N MET A 29 22.01 1.68 23.86
CA MET A 29 21.10 2.28 22.89
C MET A 29 20.07 1.26 22.40
N LEU A 30 18.81 1.66 22.34
CA LEU A 30 17.72 0.88 21.74
C LEU A 30 17.25 1.57 20.45
N VAL A 31 17.38 0.86 19.33
CA VAL A 31 16.86 1.31 18.03
C VAL A 31 15.53 0.64 17.74
N LEU A 32 14.46 1.42 17.64
CA LEU A 32 13.13 0.93 17.30
C LEU A 32 12.98 0.88 15.78
N ALA A 33 13.07 -0.31 15.22
CA ALA A 33 12.90 -0.58 13.78
C ALA A 33 11.63 -1.41 13.56
N THR A 34 10.53 -1.00 14.16
CA THR A 34 9.25 -1.74 14.25
C THR A 34 8.43 -1.72 12.96
N GLY A 35 8.90 -1.01 11.93
CA GLY A 35 8.22 -0.91 10.63
C GLY A 35 7.14 0.16 10.61
N PHE A 36 6.43 0.21 9.48
CA PHE A 36 5.35 1.16 9.20
C PHE A 36 4.09 0.42 8.77
N ASP A 37 2.93 1.06 8.87
CA ASP A 37 1.75 0.67 8.10
C ASP A 37 2.01 1.02 6.63
N ALA A 38 2.72 0.10 5.96
CA ALA A 38 3.21 0.31 4.62
C ALA A 38 2.06 0.45 3.61
N VAL A 39 2.30 1.26 2.58
CA VAL A 39 1.48 1.44 1.38
C VAL A 39 0.17 2.21 1.63
N THR A 40 -0.64 1.83 2.61
CA THR A 40 -1.94 2.47 2.89
C THR A 40 -1.89 3.48 4.03
N GLY A 41 -1.03 3.26 5.03
CA GLY A 41 -1.05 4.03 6.27
C GLY A 41 -0.87 5.53 6.08
N GLY A 42 0.02 5.94 5.18
CA GLY A 42 0.23 7.37 4.87
C GLY A 42 -1.02 8.06 4.32
N LEU A 43 -1.83 7.36 3.54
CA LEU A 43 -3.07 7.91 2.98
C LEU A 43 -4.25 7.84 3.96
N THR A 44 -4.39 6.75 4.69
CA THR A 44 -5.52 6.55 5.61
C THR A 44 -5.43 7.36 6.91
N GLN A 45 -4.27 7.93 7.21
CA GLN A 45 -4.09 8.86 8.33
C GLN A 45 -4.49 10.30 7.99
N ILE A 46 -4.68 10.62 6.72
CA ILE A 46 -5.17 11.93 6.27
C ILE A 46 -6.70 11.86 6.20
N ASP A 47 -7.39 12.92 6.64
CA ASP A 47 -8.85 13.02 6.51
C ASP A 47 -9.24 13.35 5.06
N ILE A 48 -9.07 12.38 4.16
CA ILE A 48 -9.45 12.48 2.76
C ILE A 48 -10.90 12.04 2.65
N ARG A 49 -11.77 12.91 2.14
CA ARG A 49 -13.20 12.65 1.98
C ARG A 49 -13.61 12.65 0.51
N GLY A 50 -14.33 11.61 0.12
CA GLY A 50 -14.89 11.45 -1.21
C GLY A 50 -16.33 11.94 -1.30
N THR A 51 -17.00 11.51 -2.35
CA THR A 51 -18.42 11.79 -2.60
C THR A 51 -19.28 11.29 -1.43
N GLY A 52 -20.20 12.13 -0.94
CA GLY A 52 -21.04 11.79 0.20
C GLY A 52 -20.35 11.88 1.57
N GLY A 53 -19.08 12.36 1.63
CA GLY A 53 -18.36 12.54 2.88
C GLY A 53 -17.67 11.28 3.43
N VAL A 54 -17.72 10.15 2.71
CA VAL A 54 -17.05 8.90 3.07
C VAL A 54 -15.54 9.14 3.10
N THR A 55 -14.87 8.76 4.18
CA THR A 55 -13.42 8.88 4.27
C THR A 55 -12.72 7.76 3.50
N LEU A 56 -11.49 8.03 3.03
CA LEU A 56 -10.66 7.01 2.38
C LEU A 56 -10.38 5.82 3.33
N LYS A 57 -10.23 6.09 4.62
CA LYS A 57 -10.06 5.08 5.65
C LYS A 57 -11.27 4.15 5.75
N GLU A 58 -12.48 4.70 5.75
CA GLU A 58 -13.72 3.92 5.72
C GLU A 58 -13.85 3.13 4.43
N ARG A 59 -13.54 3.76 3.28
CA ARG A 59 -13.60 3.11 1.96
C ARG A 59 -12.68 1.90 1.85
N TRP A 60 -11.54 1.94 2.50
CA TRP A 60 -10.52 0.89 2.47
C TRP A 60 -10.53 -0.04 3.70
N THR A 61 -11.60 -0.06 4.49
CA THR A 61 -11.71 -0.93 5.67
C THR A 61 -11.58 -2.41 5.30
N GLU A 62 -12.21 -2.83 4.20
CA GLU A 62 -12.17 -4.20 3.68
C GLU A 62 -10.97 -4.46 2.76
N GLY A 63 -10.02 -3.53 2.71
CA GLY A 63 -8.86 -3.55 1.85
C GLY A 63 -8.81 -2.41 0.86
N ALA A 64 -7.60 -2.04 0.45
CA ALA A 64 -7.41 -0.99 -0.53
C ALA A 64 -7.93 -1.43 -1.90
N ARG A 65 -8.77 -0.61 -2.49
CA ARG A 65 -9.30 -0.76 -3.85
C ARG A 65 -8.85 0.42 -4.65
N THR A 66 -8.11 0.17 -5.71
CA THR A 66 -7.60 1.22 -6.60
C THR A 66 -7.73 0.80 -8.06
N TYR A 67 -7.67 1.78 -8.94
CA TYR A 67 -7.44 1.55 -10.36
C TYR A 67 -6.03 2.00 -10.72
N LEU A 68 -5.23 1.08 -11.24
CA LEU A 68 -3.82 1.27 -11.62
C LEU A 68 -2.91 1.76 -10.47
N GLY A 69 -3.35 1.64 -9.20
CA GLY A 69 -2.62 2.24 -8.08
C GLY A 69 -2.57 3.77 -8.10
N CYS A 70 -3.45 4.43 -8.87
CA CYS A 70 -3.46 5.88 -9.08
C CYS A 70 -4.77 6.56 -8.69
N ALA A 71 -5.88 5.86 -8.67
CA ALA A 71 -7.19 6.43 -8.39
C ALA A 71 -8.06 5.44 -7.60
N THR A 72 -9.10 5.93 -6.95
CA THR A 72 -10.08 5.11 -6.24
C THR A 72 -11.50 5.65 -6.47
N SER A 73 -12.47 4.75 -6.58
CA SER A 73 -13.87 5.07 -6.81
C SER A 73 -14.48 5.80 -5.62
N GLY A 74 -15.32 6.77 -5.89
CA GLY A 74 -15.92 7.65 -4.89
C GLY A 74 -15.07 8.87 -4.55
N PHE A 75 -13.88 9.04 -5.14
CA PHE A 75 -12.96 10.15 -4.89
C PHE A 75 -12.60 10.87 -6.19
N PRO A 76 -13.54 11.62 -6.76
CA PRO A 76 -13.30 12.31 -8.03
C PRO A 76 -12.14 13.31 -7.95
N ASN A 77 -11.35 13.38 -9.03
CA ASN A 77 -10.17 14.25 -9.16
C ASN A 77 -9.05 13.96 -8.14
N MET A 78 -9.15 12.88 -7.36
CA MET A 78 -8.07 12.41 -6.53
C MET A 78 -7.21 11.42 -7.31
N LEU A 79 -5.99 11.81 -7.58
CA LEU A 79 -4.97 10.97 -8.19
C LEU A 79 -3.76 10.93 -7.25
N PHE A 80 -3.20 9.75 -7.09
CA PHE A 80 -2.01 9.54 -6.27
C PHE A 80 -0.97 8.72 -7.03
N LEU A 81 0.29 8.90 -6.66
CA LEU A 81 1.41 8.18 -7.25
C LEU A 81 1.95 7.18 -6.24
N TYR A 82 2.41 6.04 -6.73
CA TYR A 82 3.01 5.00 -5.92
C TYR A 82 2.11 4.50 -4.77
N GLY A 83 0.80 4.52 -5.01
CA GLY A 83 -0.21 4.07 -4.05
C GLY A 83 -0.35 2.55 -3.98
N PRO A 84 -1.31 2.06 -3.19
CA PRO A 84 -1.62 0.63 -3.14
C PRO A 84 -1.91 0.07 -4.52
N GLN A 85 -1.42 -1.14 -4.79
CA GLN A 85 -1.59 -1.83 -6.07
C GLN A 85 -0.84 -1.20 -7.26
N SER A 86 0.13 -0.31 -6.98
CA SER A 86 1.09 0.22 -7.95
C SER A 86 2.20 -0.78 -8.31
N PRO A 87 2.96 -0.56 -9.40
CA PRO A 87 4.05 -1.45 -9.82
C PRO A 87 5.31 -1.27 -8.95
N SER A 88 5.22 -1.61 -7.67
CA SER A 88 6.29 -1.38 -6.69
C SER A 88 7.09 -2.63 -6.33
N GLY A 89 6.61 -3.83 -6.69
CA GLY A 89 7.22 -5.10 -6.26
C GLY A 89 8.59 -5.39 -6.87
N PHE A 90 8.81 -5.03 -8.13
CA PHE A 90 10.05 -5.27 -8.87
C PHE A 90 10.55 -4.03 -9.61
N CYS A 91 10.30 -2.87 -9.03
CA CYS A 91 10.68 -1.58 -9.57
C CYS A 91 11.11 -0.66 -8.43
N ASN A 92 12.07 0.22 -8.68
CA ASN A 92 12.35 1.26 -7.70
C ASN A 92 11.25 2.34 -7.70
N GLY A 93 10.99 2.92 -6.53
CA GLY A 93 9.91 3.89 -6.32
C GLY A 93 9.95 5.08 -7.27
N PRO A 94 11.08 5.78 -7.44
CA PRO A 94 11.18 6.92 -8.36
C PRO A 94 10.77 6.60 -9.79
N THR A 95 11.25 5.50 -10.38
CA THR A 95 10.88 5.10 -11.74
C THR A 95 9.39 4.81 -11.87
N CYS A 96 8.81 4.10 -10.90
CA CYS A 96 7.38 3.79 -10.92
C CYS A 96 6.52 5.05 -10.75
N ALA A 97 6.94 5.97 -9.88
CA ALA A 97 6.25 7.24 -9.70
C ALA A 97 6.33 8.13 -10.97
N GLU A 98 7.46 8.12 -11.68
CA GLU A 98 7.63 8.84 -12.94
C GLU A 98 6.67 8.31 -14.01
N LEU A 99 6.62 7.00 -14.22
CA LEU A 99 5.71 6.36 -15.18
C LEU A 99 4.24 6.68 -14.88
N GLN A 100 3.84 6.58 -13.61
CA GLN A 100 2.49 6.96 -13.20
C GLN A 100 2.24 8.46 -13.36
N GLY A 101 3.26 9.29 -13.08
CA GLY A 101 3.19 10.75 -13.29
C GLY A 101 2.95 11.11 -14.75
N GLU A 102 3.63 10.45 -15.68
CA GLU A 102 3.41 10.63 -17.12
C GLU A 102 1.98 10.25 -17.52
N TRP A 103 1.47 9.12 -17.05
CA TRP A 103 0.09 8.70 -17.29
C TRP A 103 -0.92 9.70 -16.71
N VAL A 104 -0.74 10.17 -15.46
CA VAL A 104 -1.59 11.20 -14.85
C VAL A 104 -1.58 12.49 -15.65
N VAL A 105 -0.40 12.94 -16.09
CA VAL A 105 -0.28 14.13 -16.94
C VAL A 105 -1.02 13.93 -18.26
N GLY A 106 -0.95 12.73 -18.85
CA GLY A 106 -1.73 12.35 -20.03
C GLY A 106 -3.24 12.51 -19.81
N CYS A 107 -3.74 11.98 -18.69
CA CYS A 107 -5.15 12.12 -18.29
C CYS A 107 -5.56 13.59 -18.14
N LEU A 108 -4.74 14.41 -17.48
CA LEU A 108 -5.03 15.84 -17.28
C LEU A 108 -5.02 16.62 -18.60
N LYS A 109 -4.12 16.30 -19.53
CA LYS A 109 -4.11 16.88 -20.88
C LYS A 109 -5.39 16.51 -21.62
N HIS A 110 -5.76 15.23 -21.64
CA HIS A 110 -7.00 14.75 -22.26
C HIS A 110 -8.24 15.44 -21.66
N MET A 111 -8.32 15.57 -20.35
CA MET A 111 -9.41 16.30 -19.70
C MET A 111 -9.51 17.75 -20.19
N ARG A 112 -8.40 18.45 -20.25
CA ARG A 112 -8.34 19.85 -20.69
C ARG A 112 -8.78 19.99 -22.15
N GLU A 113 -8.25 19.15 -23.04
CA GLU A 113 -8.55 19.16 -24.47
C GLU A 113 -10.01 18.84 -24.78
N ASN A 114 -10.65 18.03 -23.95
CA ASN A 114 -12.05 17.60 -24.09
C ASN A 114 -13.01 18.34 -23.14
N ASN A 115 -12.58 19.45 -22.52
CA ASN A 115 -13.38 20.22 -21.56
C ASN A 115 -14.00 19.37 -20.44
N LYS A 116 -13.30 18.32 -20.00
CA LYS A 116 -13.72 17.49 -18.87
C LYS A 116 -13.20 18.11 -17.57
N ARG A 117 -14.06 18.11 -16.54
CA ARG A 117 -13.75 18.68 -15.21
C ARG A 117 -13.68 17.62 -14.11
N ARG A 118 -14.01 16.38 -14.45
CA ARG A 118 -14.05 15.27 -13.48
C ARG A 118 -13.46 14.03 -14.12
N ILE A 119 -12.58 13.39 -13.38
CA ILE A 119 -12.06 12.06 -13.64
C ILE A 119 -12.23 11.23 -12.38
N GLU A 120 -12.62 9.98 -12.53
CA GLU A 120 -12.84 9.08 -11.40
C GLU A 120 -12.75 7.64 -11.90
N ALA A 121 -12.13 6.77 -11.11
CA ALA A 121 -12.18 5.34 -11.35
C ALA A 121 -13.60 4.81 -11.11
N THR A 122 -14.07 3.91 -11.95
CA THR A 122 -15.33 3.19 -11.69
C THR A 122 -15.08 2.05 -10.69
N ALA A 123 -16.08 1.69 -9.91
CA ALA A 123 -16.02 0.55 -9.01
C ALA A 123 -15.72 -0.77 -9.77
N GLN A 124 -16.21 -0.89 -10.99
CA GLN A 124 -15.93 -2.03 -11.85
C GLN A 124 -14.43 -2.10 -12.23
N ALA A 125 -13.83 -0.97 -12.64
CA ALA A 125 -12.42 -0.92 -13.00
C ALA A 125 -11.50 -1.25 -11.80
N GLU A 126 -11.85 -0.80 -10.59
CA GLU A 126 -11.15 -1.18 -9.37
C GLU A 126 -11.23 -2.68 -9.08
N GLU A 127 -12.42 -3.25 -9.24
CA GLU A 127 -12.62 -4.68 -8.99
C GLU A 127 -11.85 -5.53 -10.00
N GLU A 128 -11.95 -5.21 -11.28
CA GLU A 128 -11.19 -5.90 -12.35
C GLU A 128 -9.68 -5.79 -12.12
N TRP A 129 -9.18 -4.61 -11.71
CA TRP A 129 -7.79 -4.41 -11.37
C TRP A 129 -7.37 -5.27 -10.17
N THR A 130 -8.19 -5.31 -9.12
CA THR A 130 -7.92 -6.13 -7.93
C THR A 130 -7.93 -7.61 -8.23
N GLN A 131 -8.89 -8.10 -9.03
CA GLN A 131 -8.95 -9.50 -9.46
C GLN A 131 -7.74 -9.90 -10.29
N PHE A 132 -7.31 -9.03 -11.18
CA PHE A 132 -6.10 -9.24 -11.97
C PHE A 132 -4.85 -9.36 -11.09
N LEU A 133 -4.71 -8.47 -10.09
CA LEU A 133 -3.60 -8.56 -9.13
C LEU A 133 -3.64 -9.83 -8.29
N ASN A 134 -4.81 -10.24 -7.83
CA ASN A 134 -4.96 -11.48 -7.06
C ASN A 134 -4.59 -12.70 -7.90
N ALA A 135 -5.02 -12.75 -9.15
CA ALA A 135 -4.65 -13.84 -10.07
C ALA A 135 -3.12 -13.92 -10.27
N ILE A 136 -2.43 -12.78 -10.33
CA ILE A 136 -0.96 -12.76 -10.38
C ILE A 136 -0.36 -13.20 -9.04
N ALA A 137 -0.90 -12.72 -7.91
CA ALA A 137 -0.44 -13.12 -6.59
C ALA A 137 -0.48 -14.63 -6.39
N ASP A 138 -1.56 -15.28 -6.82
CA ASP A 138 -1.78 -16.71 -6.70
C ASP A 138 -0.75 -17.56 -7.47
N MET A 139 -0.10 -17.00 -8.49
CA MET A 139 1.01 -17.61 -9.22
C MET A 139 2.36 -17.46 -8.52
N THR A 140 2.42 -16.80 -7.38
CA THR A 140 3.64 -16.48 -6.64
C THR A 140 3.64 -17.06 -5.24
N LEU A 141 4.72 -16.81 -4.49
CA LEU A 141 4.82 -17.18 -3.07
C LEU A 141 4.23 -16.12 -2.13
N PHE A 142 3.78 -14.97 -2.62
CA PHE A 142 3.23 -13.90 -1.78
C PHE A 142 2.09 -14.36 -0.86
N PRO A 143 1.09 -15.13 -1.31
CA PRO A 143 0.00 -15.57 -0.43
C PRO A 143 0.46 -16.49 0.71
N ARG A 144 1.63 -17.12 0.58
CA ARG A 144 2.19 -18.05 1.57
C ARG A 144 3.11 -17.36 2.58
N ALA A 145 3.42 -16.08 2.39
CA ALA A 145 4.34 -15.32 3.22
C ALA A 145 3.58 -14.33 4.11
N ASP A 146 4.04 -14.16 5.35
CA ASP A 146 3.59 -13.07 6.22
C ASP A 146 4.39 -11.78 5.91
N SER A 147 4.18 -11.30 4.70
CA SER A 147 4.90 -10.16 4.14
C SER A 147 4.07 -8.88 4.23
N TRP A 148 4.74 -7.74 4.42
CA TRP A 148 4.12 -6.43 4.34
C TRP A 148 3.56 -6.14 2.92
N TYR A 149 4.06 -6.81 1.88
CA TYR A 149 3.46 -6.77 0.54
C TYR A 149 2.01 -7.25 0.53
N MET A 150 1.67 -8.15 1.47
CA MET A 150 0.31 -8.67 1.66
C MET A 150 -0.44 -7.96 2.80
N GLY A 151 0.11 -6.88 3.37
CA GLY A 151 -0.46 -6.21 4.53
C GLY A 151 -0.34 -6.99 5.84
N ALA A 152 0.44 -8.07 5.89
CA ALA A 152 0.52 -8.95 7.05
C ALA A 152 1.32 -8.37 8.23
N ASN A 153 2.01 -7.26 8.05
CA ASN A 153 2.81 -6.60 9.08
C ASN A 153 1.99 -5.75 10.07
N VAL A 154 0.70 -5.54 9.80
CA VAL A 154 -0.20 -4.79 10.67
C VAL A 154 -1.32 -5.70 11.13
N PRO A 155 -1.50 -5.92 12.45
CA PRO A 155 -2.59 -6.73 12.99
C PRO A 155 -3.96 -6.22 12.55
N GLY A 156 -4.83 -7.13 12.07
CA GLY A 156 -6.18 -6.79 11.62
C GLY A 156 -6.27 -6.15 10.23
N LYS A 157 -5.15 -5.85 9.58
CA LYS A 157 -5.16 -5.34 8.20
C LYS A 157 -5.57 -6.45 7.23
N PRO A 158 -6.49 -6.19 6.29
CA PRO A 158 -6.89 -7.16 5.28
C PRO A 158 -5.69 -7.65 4.47
N ARG A 159 -5.59 -8.96 4.28
CA ARG A 159 -4.52 -9.57 3.49
C ARG A 159 -4.87 -9.48 2.01
N GLN A 160 -4.07 -8.74 1.28
CA GLN A 160 -4.17 -8.58 -0.16
C GLN A 160 -2.83 -8.20 -0.77
N LEU A 161 -2.60 -8.47 -2.04
CA LEU A 161 -1.42 -7.96 -2.72
C LEU A 161 -1.55 -6.44 -2.92
N LEU A 162 -0.66 -5.70 -2.26
CA LEU A 162 -0.65 -4.23 -2.30
C LEU A 162 0.30 -3.68 -3.38
N ASN A 163 1.00 -4.56 -4.10
CA ASN A 163 2.03 -4.18 -5.05
C ASN A 163 1.86 -4.96 -6.35
N PHE A 164 1.92 -4.27 -7.47
CA PHE A 164 1.90 -4.90 -8.79
C PHE A 164 3.31 -5.41 -9.14
N PRO A 165 3.47 -6.65 -9.60
CA PRO A 165 4.77 -7.19 -9.96
C PRO A 165 5.16 -6.83 -11.40
N GLY A 166 5.94 -5.77 -11.55
CA GLY A 166 6.65 -5.47 -12.78
C GLY A 166 6.06 -4.37 -13.67
N VAL A 167 6.94 -3.53 -14.16
CA VAL A 167 6.63 -2.35 -14.97
C VAL A 167 6.11 -2.69 -16.37
N PRO A 168 6.69 -3.64 -17.15
CA PRO A 168 6.22 -3.88 -18.52
C PRO A 168 4.73 -4.23 -18.58
N MET A 169 4.30 -5.18 -17.75
CA MET A 169 2.89 -5.61 -17.69
C MET A 169 1.96 -4.48 -17.19
N TYR A 170 2.46 -3.61 -16.31
CA TYR A 170 1.73 -2.43 -15.87
C TYR A 170 1.51 -1.43 -17.01
N MET A 171 2.55 -1.15 -17.77
CA MET A 171 2.47 -0.23 -18.92
C MET A 171 1.50 -0.71 -19.99
N ASP A 172 1.45 -2.03 -20.26
CA ASP A 172 0.48 -2.63 -21.17
C ASP A 172 -0.97 -2.39 -20.72
N ARG A 173 -1.21 -2.21 -19.43
CA ARG A 173 -2.54 -1.92 -18.85
C ARG A 173 -2.87 -0.43 -18.82
N CYS A 174 -1.86 0.44 -18.88
CA CYS A 174 -2.04 1.88 -18.94
C CYS A 174 -2.38 2.40 -20.34
N ASN A 175 -2.10 1.62 -21.40
CA ASN A 175 -2.35 1.94 -22.80
C ASN A 175 -3.68 1.36 -23.26
#